data_dbc03bfa144c5d6a3cf9f3447c5c2aaf
#
_entry.id   dbc03bfa144c5d6a3cf9f3447c5c2aaf
#
_cell.length_a   1.000
_cell.length_b   1.000
_cell.length_c   1.000
_cell.angle_alpha   90.00
_cell.angle_beta   90.00
_cell.angle_gamma   90.00
#
_symmetry.space_group_name_H-M   'P 1'
#
loop_
_entity.id
_entity.type
_entity.pdbx_description
1 polymer ?
#
loop_
_entity_poly.entity_id
_entity_poly.type
_entity_poly.pdbx_seq_one_letter_code
_entity_poly.pdbx_strand_id
1 'polypeptide(L)'
;MEVSFDVNAPRNAEVEATVKAFLKEIPTAEKAGNVPVLIYQDGVKNSYYIRCAISGETMSKAVSLDARLDPKSGDTFRGNRELLLRHTTFLRMKADAGNEREFNDIIAEYMTSYLPEKPLKVWGGQHRAKAIMDVYLDKKVSRYHGFRVYFCLLKEQRTELALISNTNIAASNDLFDRQLEETFVGPYLRKWCTKVGLLKPGEDFPDAGSRAERITTQTARSFIVNYFKGKQLGEQLNDNQLDRNIYEPYLCQSGIVLDEEYRTLTEKMGSALWTDKGLLETGKAFASLHAAQYEAIKKSKINSKSFRTKALVPSVLSAWSFVAGLLASHPSRLQVHLTVPQPPKDVPDPLNAEEMAKFKFYQDLDSQRGLGTRSTLKDRQRMAQVFLARTIDSESTLDRKLISRAVNQAAALRFFSKGYTT
;
A
#
# COMPACT_ATOMS: atom_id res chain seq x y z
N MET A 1 6.63 -3.58 44.66
CA MET A 1 5.54 -4.11 43.81
C MET A 1 5.98 -5.47 43.30
N GLU A 2 5.18 -6.49 43.46
CA GLU A 2 5.46 -7.87 43.04
C GLU A 2 5.20 -8.01 41.53
N VAL A 3 6.10 -8.72 40.84
CA VAL A 3 5.98 -9.07 39.41
C VAL A 3 6.11 -10.58 39.31
N SER A 4 5.13 -11.23 38.69
CA SER A 4 5.12 -12.68 38.50
C SER A 4 4.57 -13.04 37.11
N PHE A 5 4.85 -14.27 36.66
CA PHE A 5 4.28 -14.77 35.42
C PHE A 5 2.91 -15.41 35.67
N ASP A 6 2.01 -15.23 34.72
CA ASP A 6 0.76 -15.99 34.66
C ASP A 6 1.07 -17.50 34.59
N VAL A 7 0.18 -18.32 35.09
CA VAL A 7 0.37 -19.78 35.21
C VAL A 7 0.65 -20.46 33.86
N ASN A 8 0.18 -19.88 32.77
CA ASN A 8 0.38 -20.39 31.42
C ASN A 8 1.55 -19.74 30.68
N ALA A 9 2.24 -18.76 31.27
CA ALA A 9 3.34 -18.05 30.65
C ALA A 9 4.69 -18.63 31.09
N PRO A 10 5.52 -19.17 30.16
CA PRO A 10 6.87 -19.63 30.48
C PRO A 10 7.70 -18.48 31.06
N ARG A 11 8.52 -18.79 32.06
CA ARG A 11 9.42 -17.79 32.66
C ARG A 11 10.48 -17.35 31.67
N ASN A 12 10.70 -16.04 31.56
CA ASN A 12 11.72 -15.41 30.75
C ASN A 12 12.40 -14.30 31.56
N ALA A 13 13.65 -14.49 31.92
CA ALA A 13 14.41 -13.59 32.79
C ALA A 13 14.61 -12.20 32.17
N GLU A 14 14.81 -12.11 30.83
CA GLU A 14 14.97 -10.84 30.12
C GLU A 14 13.69 -10.03 30.14
N VAL A 15 12.55 -10.70 29.88
CA VAL A 15 11.22 -10.06 29.95
C VAL A 15 10.94 -9.56 31.37
N GLU A 16 11.19 -10.40 32.40
CA GLU A 16 10.98 -10.01 33.79
C GLU A 16 11.80 -8.78 34.18
N ALA A 17 13.08 -8.77 33.80
CA ALA A 17 13.98 -7.63 34.05
C ALA A 17 13.47 -6.36 33.33
N THR A 18 13.01 -6.48 32.07
CA THR A 18 12.50 -5.36 31.30
C THR A 18 11.17 -4.83 31.85
N VAL A 19 10.27 -5.71 32.32
CA VAL A 19 9.03 -5.30 33.00
C VAL A 19 9.34 -4.54 34.30
N LYS A 20 10.31 -5.02 35.10
CA LYS A 20 10.75 -4.31 36.33
C LYS A 20 11.34 -2.94 36.01
N ALA A 21 12.12 -2.82 34.92
CA ALA A 21 12.65 -1.54 34.46
C ALA A 21 11.51 -0.59 34.03
N PHE A 22 10.56 -1.06 33.24
CA PHE A 22 9.37 -0.31 32.85
C PHE A 22 8.61 0.22 34.07
N LEU A 23 8.30 -0.62 35.04
CA LEU A 23 7.56 -0.24 36.24
C LEU A 23 8.35 0.71 37.15
N LYS A 24 9.69 0.71 37.06
CA LYS A 24 10.53 1.71 37.75
C LYS A 24 10.41 3.08 37.09
N GLU A 25 10.40 3.12 35.78
CA GLU A 25 10.46 4.35 34.96
C GLU A 25 9.07 4.99 34.77
N ILE A 26 8.07 4.17 34.43
CA ILE A 26 6.73 4.65 34.06
C ILE A 26 5.75 4.59 35.25
N PRO A 27 5.14 5.73 35.63
CA PRO A 27 4.07 5.75 36.61
C PRO A 27 2.81 5.06 36.09
N THR A 28 2.36 4.02 36.78
CA THR A 28 1.12 3.29 36.47
C THR A 28 0.18 3.30 37.70
N ALA A 29 -1.10 3.05 37.50
CA ALA A 29 -2.06 2.93 38.60
C ALA A 29 -1.70 1.76 39.53
N GLU A 30 -1.24 0.62 38.96
CA GLU A 30 -0.81 -0.56 39.71
C GLU A 30 0.37 -0.24 40.63
N LYS A 31 1.34 0.56 40.14
CA LYS A 31 2.48 1.02 40.93
C LYS A 31 2.01 1.94 42.09
N ALA A 32 1.12 2.87 41.80
CA ALA A 32 0.56 3.78 42.82
C ALA A 32 -0.24 3.03 43.90
N GLY A 33 -1.01 2.01 43.51
CA GLY A 33 -1.80 1.16 44.40
C GLY A 33 -1.04 -0.01 45.00
N ASN A 34 0.26 -0.20 44.68
CA ASN A 34 1.07 -1.36 45.06
C ASN A 34 0.40 -2.72 44.71
N VAL A 35 -0.29 -2.76 43.54
CA VAL A 35 -0.98 -3.95 43.05
C VAL A 35 0.01 -4.86 42.32
N PRO A 36 0.03 -6.20 42.57
CA PRO A 36 0.87 -7.14 41.85
C PRO A 36 0.61 -7.09 40.32
N VAL A 37 1.67 -7.22 39.51
CA VAL A 37 1.59 -7.22 38.05
C VAL A 37 1.91 -8.59 37.52
N LEU A 38 1.02 -9.12 36.68
CA LEU A 38 1.20 -10.39 35.99
C LEU A 38 1.73 -10.19 34.58
N ILE A 39 2.73 -11.00 34.22
CA ILE A 39 3.26 -11.11 32.87
C ILE A 39 2.51 -12.24 32.15
N TYR A 40 1.84 -11.91 31.09
CA TYR A 40 1.10 -12.83 30.24
C TYR A 40 1.89 -13.18 28.99
N GLN A 41 1.64 -14.37 28.43
CA GLN A 41 2.08 -14.72 27.10
C GLN A 41 0.90 -14.62 26.13
N ASP A 42 1.11 -13.95 24.99
CA ASP A 42 0.13 -13.86 23.90
C ASP A 42 0.40 -14.98 22.88
N GLY A 43 -0.67 -15.55 22.31
CA GLY A 43 -0.59 -16.47 21.16
C GLY A 43 0.04 -15.86 19.89
N VAL A 44 0.25 -14.54 19.87
CA VAL A 44 1.00 -13.82 18.82
C VAL A 44 2.48 -14.17 18.94
N LYS A 45 2.89 -15.28 18.31
CA LYS A 45 4.28 -15.78 18.28
C LYS A 45 4.97 -15.78 19.65
N ASN A 46 4.22 -16.14 20.70
CA ASN A 46 4.71 -16.22 22.08
C ASN A 46 5.29 -14.91 22.62
N SER A 47 4.71 -13.76 22.29
CA SER A 47 5.11 -12.46 22.83
C SER A 47 4.61 -12.26 24.25
N TYR A 48 5.33 -11.47 25.05
CA TYR A 48 4.98 -11.21 26.44
C TYR A 48 4.42 -9.81 26.64
N TYR A 49 3.41 -9.69 27.48
CA TYR A 49 2.80 -8.40 27.81
C TYR A 49 2.33 -8.33 29.27
N ILE A 50 2.11 -7.11 29.74
CA ILE A 50 1.37 -6.83 30.96
C ILE A 50 0.12 -6.00 30.63
N ARG A 51 -0.85 -5.99 31.55
CA ARG A 51 -1.94 -5.02 31.56
C ARG A 51 -1.69 -4.02 32.68
N CYS A 52 -1.81 -2.74 32.35
CA CYS A 52 -1.67 -1.66 33.32
C CYS A 52 -2.47 -0.44 32.88
N ALA A 53 -2.66 0.50 33.82
CA ALA A 53 -3.32 1.75 33.51
C ALA A 53 -2.33 2.93 33.65
N ILE A 54 -2.31 3.82 32.63
CA ILE A 54 -1.38 4.94 32.51
C ILE A 54 -2.19 6.23 32.41
N SER A 55 -1.80 7.27 33.17
CA SER A 55 -2.50 8.55 33.17
C SER A 55 -2.24 9.36 31.90
N GLY A 56 -3.18 10.24 31.52
CA GLY A 56 -3.02 11.16 30.38
C GLY A 56 -1.77 12.04 30.51
N GLU A 57 -1.38 12.41 31.73
CA GLU A 57 -0.12 13.11 31.98
C GLU A 57 1.10 12.27 31.60
N THR A 58 1.19 11.04 32.12
CA THR A 58 2.28 10.11 31.81
C THR A 58 2.32 9.80 30.31
N MET A 59 1.14 9.62 29.68
CA MET A 59 1.05 9.41 28.24
C MET A 59 1.67 10.56 27.45
N SER A 60 1.43 11.80 27.82
CA SER A 60 1.96 12.97 27.11
C SER A 60 3.51 13.04 27.13
N LYS A 61 4.13 12.46 28.17
CA LYS A 61 5.57 12.44 28.38
C LYS A 61 6.24 11.21 27.77
N ALA A 62 5.63 10.02 27.95
CA ALA A 62 6.27 8.73 27.66
C ALA A 62 5.81 8.05 26.38
N VAL A 63 4.71 8.48 25.74
CA VAL A 63 4.13 7.81 24.57
C VAL A 63 4.64 8.39 23.25
N SER A 64 5.05 7.51 22.34
CA SER A 64 5.34 7.81 20.94
C SER A 64 4.30 7.14 20.03
N LEU A 65 3.80 7.88 19.06
CA LEU A 65 2.94 7.35 17.98
C LEU A 65 3.78 6.86 16.78
N ASP A 66 5.10 7.09 16.82
CA ASP A 66 6.05 6.59 15.84
C ASP A 66 6.56 5.21 16.28
N ALA A 67 5.83 4.16 15.87
CA ALA A 67 6.22 2.77 16.08
C ALA A 67 6.89 2.23 14.80
N ARG A 68 8.07 1.63 14.94
CA ARG A 68 8.87 1.10 13.83
C ARG A 68 9.02 -0.41 13.92
N LEU A 69 8.86 -1.11 12.79
CA LEU A 69 9.06 -2.57 12.73
C LEU A 69 10.50 -2.95 13.02
N ASP A 70 11.44 -2.16 12.51
CA ASP A 70 12.86 -2.33 12.78
C ASP A 70 13.48 -1.00 13.25
N PRO A 71 13.55 -0.78 14.57
CA PRO A 71 14.10 0.46 15.13
C PRO A 71 15.60 0.63 14.93
N LYS A 72 16.32 -0.45 14.58
CA LYS A 72 17.78 -0.42 14.33
C LYS A 72 18.11 -0.09 12.87
N SER A 73 17.16 -0.24 11.95
CA SER A 73 17.36 0.17 10.57
C SER A 73 17.23 1.69 10.48
N GLY A 74 18.07 2.33 9.68
CA GLY A 74 17.93 3.76 9.33
C GLY A 74 16.70 4.05 8.47
N ASP A 75 15.78 3.09 8.33
CA ASP A 75 14.58 3.18 7.52
C ASP A 75 13.48 3.98 8.24
N THR A 76 12.85 4.88 7.51
CA THR A 76 11.77 5.75 8.01
C THR A 76 10.39 5.09 7.97
N PHE A 77 10.33 3.78 7.67
CA PHE A 77 9.05 3.06 7.61
C PHE A 77 8.32 3.10 8.96
N ARG A 78 7.08 3.58 8.92
CA ARG A 78 6.18 3.62 10.07
C ARG A 78 5.27 2.41 10.08
N GLY A 79 5.24 1.67 11.18
CA GLY A 79 4.28 0.57 11.38
C GLY A 79 2.83 1.02 11.49
N ASN A 80 2.61 2.29 11.81
CA ASN A 80 1.30 2.91 12.01
C ASN A 80 0.80 3.65 10.78
N ARG A 81 -0.53 3.71 10.63
CA ARG A 81 -1.20 4.55 9.63
C ARG A 81 -1.11 6.04 9.96
N GLU A 82 -1.34 6.88 8.96
CA GLU A 82 -1.46 8.33 9.13
C GLU A 82 -2.65 8.70 10.03
N LEU A 83 -2.44 9.68 10.90
CA LEU A 83 -3.48 10.18 11.82
C LEU A 83 -4.46 11.10 11.09
N LEU A 84 -5.73 10.74 11.07
CA LEU A 84 -6.80 11.52 10.46
C LEU A 84 -7.38 12.54 11.45
N LEU A 85 -6.59 13.55 11.84
CA LEU A 85 -6.91 14.50 12.90
C LEU A 85 -8.12 15.41 12.60
N ARG A 86 -8.50 15.57 11.33
CA ARG A 86 -9.68 16.36 10.91
C ARG A 86 -10.93 15.52 10.72
N HIS A 87 -10.83 14.20 10.90
CA HIS A 87 -11.98 13.31 10.73
C HIS A 87 -12.95 13.43 11.90
N THR A 88 -14.25 13.44 11.62
CA THR A 88 -15.32 13.60 12.65
C THR A 88 -15.19 12.61 13.79
N THR A 89 -14.80 11.36 13.50
CA THR A 89 -14.56 10.33 14.52
C THR A 89 -13.44 10.71 15.48
N PHE A 90 -12.33 11.32 14.99
CA PHE A 90 -11.25 11.77 15.87
C PHE A 90 -11.70 12.94 16.74
N LEU A 91 -12.43 13.91 16.19
CA LEU A 91 -12.98 15.04 16.94
C LEU A 91 -13.93 14.56 18.03
N ARG A 92 -14.74 13.53 17.74
CA ARG A 92 -15.60 12.89 18.76
C ARG A 92 -14.77 12.19 19.84
N MET A 93 -13.71 11.43 19.47
CA MET A 93 -12.81 10.83 20.45
C MET A 93 -12.17 11.89 21.36
N LYS A 94 -11.76 13.03 20.82
CA LYS A 94 -11.21 14.15 21.60
C LYS A 94 -12.25 14.73 22.57
N ALA A 95 -13.50 14.89 22.12
CA ALA A 95 -14.60 15.32 23.00
C ALA A 95 -14.89 14.29 24.12
N ASP A 96 -14.96 12.99 23.77
CA ASP A 96 -15.15 11.89 24.71
C ASP A 96 -14.02 11.84 25.76
N ALA A 97 -12.75 12.00 25.35
CA ALA A 97 -11.61 12.09 26.25
C ALA A 97 -11.73 13.31 27.22
N GLY A 98 -12.20 14.45 26.69
CA GLY A 98 -12.45 15.65 27.48
C GLY A 98 -13.59 15.51 28.48
N ASN A 99 -14.51 14.58 28.25
CA ASN A 99 -15.60 14.20 29.15
C ASN A 99 -15.25 12.96 30.02
N GLU A 100 -13.97 12.69 30.16
CA GLU A 100 -13.42 11.59 30.98
C GLU A 100 -13.94 10.19 30.61
N ARG A 101 -14.34 9.98 29.36
CA ARG A 101 -14.78 8.66 28.89
C ARG A 101 -13.63 7.66 28.88
N GLU A 102 -13.91 6.45 29.33
CA GLU A 102 -13.00 5.32 29.22
C GLU A 102 -12.97 4.76 27.80
N PHE A 103 -11.77 4.41 27.34
CA PHE A 103 -11.54 3.78 26.05
C PHE A 103 -11.06 2.34 26.23
N ASN A 104 -11.19 1.53 25.18
CA ASN A 104 -10.55 0.22 25.13
C ASN A 104 -9.03 0.36 25.24
N ASP A 105 -8.36 -0.69 25.72
CA ASP A 105 -6.91 -0.70 25.91
C ASP A 105 -6.13 -0.20 24.70
N ILE A 106 -5.10 0.57 24.98
CA ILE A 106 -4.09 1.00 24.00
C ILE A 106 -3.01 -0.07 23.98
N ILE A 107 -2.62 -0.51 22.80
CA ILE A 107 -1.58 -1.52 22.60
C ILE A 107 -0.27 -0.79 22.36
N ALA A 108 0.72 -1.04 23.19
CA ALA A 108 2.03 -0.40 23.12
C ALA A 108 3.16 -1.41 23.34
N GLU A 109 4.37 -1.07 22.91
CA GLU A 109 5.61 -1.76 23.23
C GLU A 109 6.49 -0.83 24.08
N TYR A 110 7.07 -1.34 25.16
CA TYR A 110 8.12 -0.65 25.88
C TYR A 110 9.46 -0.89 25.20
N MET A 111 10.04 0.19 24.67
CA MET A 111 11.28 0.16 23.87
C MET A 111 12.11 1.42 24.14
N THR A 112 13.31 1.24 24.67
CA THR A 112 14.26 2.34 24.97
C THR A 112 15.35 2.51 23.90
N SER A 113 15.49 1.57 22.96
CA SER A 113 16.51 1.62 21.90
C SER A 113 16.21 2.65 20.79
N TYR A 114 14.98 3.18 20.74
CA TYR A 114 14.53 4.17 19.77
C TYR A 114 13.67 5.21 20.45
N LEU A 115 14.01 6.51 20.33
CA LEU A 115 13.37 7.62 21.05
C LEU A 115 13.21 7.28 22.54
N PRO A 116 14.33 7.16 23.30
CA PRO A 116 14.29 6.70 24.69
C PRO A 116 13.48 7.61 25.61
N GLU A 117 13.36 8.90 25.27
CA GLU A 117 12.51 9.86 26.00
C GLU A 117 11.00 9.57 25.90
N LYS A 118 10.59 8.77 24.91
CA LYS A 118 9.21 8.30 24.73
C LYS A 118 9.19 6.78 24.55
N PRO A 119 9.46 6.01 25.60
CA PRO A 119 9.71 4.58 25.46
C PRO A 119 8.48 3.74 25.12
N LEU A 120 7.26 4.28 25.26
CA LEU A 120 6.02 3.58 24.91
C LEU A 120 5.63 3.82 23.46
N LYS A 121 5.89 2.85 22.59
CA LYS A 121 5.56 2.89 21.16
C LYS A 121 4.17 2.31 20.92
N VAL A 122 3.22 3.11 20.47
CA VAL A 122 1.83 2.68 20.27
C VAL A 122 1.71 1.92 18.96
N TRP A 123 1.28 0.66 19.02
CA TRP A 123 0.93 -0.20 17.90
C TRP A 123 -0.57 -0.19 17.58
N GLY A 124 -1.44 -0.08 18.60
CA GLY A 124 -2.88 -0.05 18.45
C GLY A 124 -3.54 1.04 19.31
N GLY A 125 -4.56 1.72 18.74
CA GLY A 125 -5.25 2.80 19.43
C GLY A 125 -4.59 4.17 19.34
N GLN A 126 -3.76 4.43 18.32
CA GLN A 126 -3.03 5.70 18.13
C GLN A 126 -3.93 6.94 18.11
N HIS A 127 -5.14 6.88 17.51
CA HIS A 127 -6.09 8.00 17.55
C HIS A 127 -6.61 8.26 18.97
N ARG A 128 -6.86 7.20 19.76
CA ARG A 128 -7.25 7.31 21.18
C ARG A 128 -6.12 7.92 22.01
N ALA A 129 -4.90 7.38 21.86
CA ALA A 129 -3.72 7.92 22.53
C ALA A 129 -3.51 9.40 22.19
N LYS A 130 -3.60 9.78 20.89
CA LYS A 130 -3.49 11.17 20.47
C LYS A 130 -4.58 12.05 21.09
N ALA A 131 -5.84 11.60 21.08
CA ALA A 131 -6.95 12.35 21.66
C ALA A 131 -6.77 12.60 23.16
N ILE A 132 -6.35 11.57 23.91
CA ILE A 132 -6.10 11.68 25.36
C ILE A 132 -4.94 12.65 25.64
N MET A 133 -3.82 12.52 24.93
CA MET A 133 -2.68 13.41 25.08
C MET A 133 -3.02 14.86 24.75
N ASP A 134 -3.79 15.10 23.68
CA ASP A 134 -4.22 16.45 23.29
C ASP A 134 -5.12 17.07 24.37
N VAL A 135 -6.06 16.29 24.91
CA VAL A 135 -6.95 16.77 25.97
C VAL A 135 -6.19 17.07 27.27
N TYR A 136 -5.19 16.25 27.61
CA TYR A 136 -4.33 16.56 28.74
C TYR A 136 -3.55 17.88 28.52
N LEU A 137 -2.97 18.08 27.33
CA LEU A 137 -2.25 19.30 27.01
C LEU A 137 -3.13 20.54 27.06
N ASP A 138 -4.36 20.43 26.52
CA ASP A 138 -5.31 21.54 26.41
C ASP A 138 -6.04 21.84 27.73
N LYS A 139 -6.50 20.79 28.44
CA LYS A 139 -7.43 20.92 29.58
C LYS A 139 -6.92 20.33 30.89
N LYS A 140 -5.72 19.71 30.90
CA LYS A 140 -5.13 19.03 32.07
C LYS A 140 -5.98 17.86 32.63
N VAL A 141 -6.89 17.31 31.82
CA VAL A 141 -7.62 16.10 32.20
C VAL A 141 -6.66 14.91 32.17
N SER A 142 -6.44 14.30 33.36
CA SER A 142 -5.43 13.25 33.54
C SER A 142 -6.05 12.01 34.20
N ARG A 143 -6.93 11.33 33.47
CA ARG A 143 -7.49 10.04 33.85
C ARG A 143 -6.54 8.90 33.52
N TYR A 144 -6.62 7.80 34.24
CA TYR A 144 -5.94 6.55 33.89
C TYR A 144 -6.68 5.84 32.76
N HIS A 145 -5.92 5.31 31.79
CA HIS A 145 -6.42 4.57 30.63
C HIS A 145 -5.72 3.23 30.54
N GLY A 146 -6.45 2.18 30.14
CA GLY A 146 -5.95 0.82 30.02
C GLY A 146 -4.91 0.68 28.90
N PHE A 147 -3.84 -0.03 29.22
CA PHE A 147 -2.76 -0.38 28.30
C PHE A 147 -2.49 -1.88 28.35
N ARG A 148 -2.21 -2.43 27.16
CA ARG A 148 -1.51 -3.69 26.99
C ARG A 148 -0.12 -3.37 26.50
N VAL A 149 0.89 -3.53 27.37
CA VAL A 149 2.28 -3.18 27.08
C VAL A 149 3.06 -4.45 26.82
N TYR A 150 3.64 -4.56 25.61
CA TYR A 150 4.48 -5.66 25.18
C TYR A 150 5.96 -5.37 25.43
N PHE A 151 6.76 -6.45 25.59
CA PHE A 151 8.18 -6.36 25.94
C PHE A 151 9.02 -7.28 25.05
N CYS A 152 10.25 -6.86 24.75
CA CYS A 152 11.27 -7.64 24.02
C CYS A 152 10.75 -8.23 22.70
N LEU A 153 9.97 -7.46 21.95
CA LEU A 153 9.39 -7.93 20.69
C LEU A 153 10.46 -8.12 19.60
N LEU A 154 10.34 -9.21 18.88
CA LEU A 154 11.04 -9.44 17.61
C LEU A 154 10.33 -8.71 16.47
N LYS A 155 11.00 -8.53 15.32
CA LYS A 155 10.43 -7.86 14.13
C LYS A 155 9.13 -8.51 13.66
N GLU A 156 9.09 -9.83 13.61
CA GLU A 156 7.94 -10.63 13.20
C GLU A 156 6.76 -10.48 14.17
N GLN A 157 7.04 -10.36 15.47
CA GLN A 157 6.03 -10.13 16.50
C GLN A 157 5.45 -8.72 16.40
N ARG A 158 6.28 -7.70 16.14
CA ARG A 158 5.82 -6.32 15.89
C ARG A 158 4.90 -6.25 14.69
N THR A 159 5.23 -6.98 13.63
CA THR A 159 4.41 -7.04 12.42
C THR A 159 3.03 -7.62 12.69
N GLU A 160 3.01 -8.78 13.35
CA GLU A 160 1.76 -9.45 13.72
C GLU A 160 0.89 -8.53 14.61
N LEU A 161 1.53 -7.89 15.60
CA LEU A 161 0.85 -6.95 16.48
C LEU A 161 0.26 -5.74 15.73
N ALA A 162 0.99 -5.20 14.77
CA ALA A 162 0.52 -4.12 13.91
C ALA A 162 -0.68 -4.56 13.04
N LEU A 163 -0.62 -5.76 12.46
CA LEU A 163 -1.71 -6.34 11.69
C LEU A 163 -2.97 -6.53 12.54
N ILE A 164 -2.87 -7.21 13.68
CA ILE A 164 -4.00 -7.48 14.58
C ILE A 164 -4.58 -6.17 15.13
N SER A 165 -3.75 -5.22 15.50
CA SER A 165 -4.19 -3.93 16.05
C SER A 165 -5.00 -3.11 15.05
N ASN A 166 -4.79 -3.30 13.76
CA ASN A 166 -5.49 -2.61 12.68
C ASN A 166 -6.77 -3.34 12.22
N THR A 167 -6.98 -4.61 12.58
CA THR A 167 -8.20 -5.36 12.19
C THR A 167 -9.47 -4.87 12.88
N ASN A 168 -9.38 -4.25 14.05
CA ASN A 168 -10.52 -3.75 14.83
C ASN A 168 -11.09 -2.40 14.35
N ILE A 169 -10.44 -1.75 13.40
CA ILE A 169 -10.97 -0.58 12.69
C ILE A 169 -10.92 -0.99 11.22
N ALA A 170 -11.91 -0.63 10.41
CA ALA A 170 -11.90 -0.88 8.97
C ALA A 170 -10.60 -0.33 8.35
N ALA A 171 -9.51 -1.05 8.54
CA ALA A 171 -8.23 -0.76 7.94
C ALA A 171 -8.40 -0.98 6.43
N SER A 172 -7.88 -0.04 5.63
CA SER A 172 -7.92 -0.20 4.19
C SER A 172 -7.02 -1.37 3.78
N ASN A 173 -7.38 -2.05 2.71
CA ASN A 173 -6.51 -3.07 2.13
C ASN A 173 -5.12 -2.51 1.77
N ASP A 174 -5.04 -1.24 1.38
CA ASP A 174 -3.76 -0.56 1.08
C ASP A 174 -2.81 -0.53 2.28
N LEU A 175 -3.34 -0.35 3.51
CA LEU A 175 -2.54 -0.41 4.72
C LEU A 175 -1.98 -1.82 4.95
N PHE A 176 -2.84 -2.85 4.80
CA PHE A 176 -2.38 -4.24 4.92
C PHE A 176 -1.34 -4.58 3.85
N ASP A 177 -1.58 -4.19 2.60
CA ASP A 177 -0.62 -4.40 1.51
C ASP A 177 0.74 -3.79 1.82
N ARG A 178 0.77 -2.56 2.35
CA ARG A 178 2.00 -1.89 2.73
C ARG A 178 2.74 -2.60 3.86
N GLN A 179 2.02 -3.04 4.90
CA GLN A 179 2.60 -3.75 6.04
C GLN A 179 3.15 -5.13 5.62
N LEU A 180 2.37 -5.89 4.85
CA LEU A 180 2.80 -7.18 4.32
C LEU A 180 4.03 -7.06 3.42
N GLU A 181 4.06 -6.04 2.55
CA GLU A 181 5.21 -5.79 1.68
C GLU A 181 6.50 -5.61 2.49
N GLU A 182 6.46 -4.68 3.43
CA GLU A 182 7.64 -4.36 4.25
C GLU A 182 8.10 -5.53 5.12
N THR A 183 7.16 -6.41 5.51
CA THR A 183 7.44 -7.55 6.37
C THR A 183 8.02 -8.73 5.62
N PHE A 184 7.34 -9.15 4.54
CA PHE A 184 7.67 -10.40 3.85
C PHE A 184 8.67 -10.20 2.71
N VAL A 185 8.66 -9.04 2.05
CA VAL A 185 9.54 -8.72 0.95
C VAL A 185 10.63 -7.71 1.37
N GLY A 186 10.31 -6.82 2.31
CA GLY A 186 11.19 -5.75 2.77
C GLY A 186 11.02 -4.45 1.99
N PRO A 187 11.96 -3.50 2.10
CA PRO A 187 11.82 -2.16 1.55
C PRO A 187 12.06 -2.07 0.04
N TYR A 188 12.21 -3.21 -0.63
CA TYR A 188 12.70 -3.25 -2.01
C TYR A 188 11.73 -2.64 -3.01
N LEU A 189 10.43 -2.95 -2.91
CA LEU A 189 9.39 -2.39 -3.79
C LEU A 189 9.32 -0.87 -3.68
N ARG A 190 9.32 -0.35 -2.46
CA ARG A 190 9.31 1.09 -2.19
C ARG A 190 10.58 1.77 -2.75
N LYS A 191 11.77 1.19 -2.49
CA LYS A 191 13.03 1.67 -3.04
C LYS A 191 13.03 1.65 -4.57
N TRP A 192 12.48 0.60 -5.17
CA TRP A 192 12.33 0.51 -6.62
C TRP A 192 11.41 1.60 -7.16
N CYS A 193 10.22 1.81 -6.55
CA CYS A 193 9.30 2.88 -6.95
C CYS A 193 9.94 4.27 -6.84
N THR A 194 10.75 4.51 -5.80
CA THR A 194 11.52 5.75 -5.67
C THR A 194 12.58 5.88 -6.76
N LYS A 195 13.32 4.81 -7.04
CA LYS A 195 14.39 4.79 -8.07
C LYS A 195 13.88 5.06 -9.48
N VAL A 196 12.65 4.61 -9.80
CA VAL A 196 12.03 4.84 -11.11
C VAL A 196 11.20 6.13 -11.18
N GLY A 197 10.98 6.83 -10.06
CA GLY A 197 10.26 8.10 -10.00
C GLY A 197 8.73 7.97 -9.79
N LEU A 198 8.23 6.82 -9.38
CA LEU A 198 6.82 6.60 -9.04
C LEU A 198 6.47 7.01 -7.61
N LEU A 199 7.47 7.10 -6.74
CA LEU A 199 7.43 7.72 -5.42
C LEU A 199 8.55 8.76 -5.32
N LYS A 200 8.32 9.85 -4.61
CA LYS A 200 9.37 10.83 -4.32
C LYS A 200 10.30 10.33 -3.22
N PRO A 201 11.51 10.86 -3.11
CA PRO A 201 12.38 10.57 -1.97
C PRO A 201 11.67 10.86 -0.64
N GLY A 202 11.67 9.88 0.28
CA GLY A 202 10.99 9.98 1.57
C GLY A 202 9.47 9.78 1.55
N GLU A 203 8.85 9.56 0.39
CA GLU A 203 7.45 9.17 0.31
C GLU A 203 7.27 7.66 0.54
N ASP A 204 6.10 7.32 1.09
CA ASP A 204 5.62 5.94 1.24
C ASP A 204 4.32 5.72 0.45
N PHE A 205 3.94 4.46 0.29
CA PHE A 205 2.66 4.09 -0.30
C PHE A 205 1.50 4.65 0.55
N PRO A 206 0.39 5.09 -0.07
CA PRO A 206 -0.76 5.61 0.64
C PRO A 206 -1.51 4.50 1.39
N ASP A 207 -2.09 4.84 2.52
CA ASP A 207 -2.94 3.94 3.32
C ASP A 207 -4.36 3.81 2.76
N ALA A 208 -4.76 4.65 1.80
CA ALA A 208 -6.05 4.61 1.12
C ALA A 208 -5.89 5.04 -0.34
N GLY A 209 -5.94 4.07 -1.27
CA GLY A 209 -5.47 4.25 -2.63
C GLY A 209 -6.44 4.89 -3.61
N SER A 210 -7.74 4.79 -3.40
CA SER A 210 -8.73 5.16 -4.44
C SER A 210 -8.78 6.64 -4.80
N ARG A 211 -8.08 7.50 -4.05
CA ARG A 211 -8.04 8.97 -4.26
C ARG A 211 -6.63 9.55 -4.16
N ALA A 212 -5.63 8.71 -4.02
CA ALA A 212 -4.25 9.16 -3.91
C ALA A 212 -3.69 9.49 -5.30
N GLU A 213 -2.91 10.55 -5.36
CA GLU A 213 -2.12 10.93 -6.55
C GLU A 213 -0.81 10.13 -6.60
N ARG A 214 -0.74 9.02 -5.85
CA ARG A 214 0.43 8.15 -5.67
C ARG A 214 0.08 6.71 -6.02
N ILE A 215 1.07 5.98 -6.48
CA ILE A 215 0.95 4.53 -6.70
C ILE A 215 0.69 3.82 -5.36
N THR A 216 -0.20 2.81 -5.36
CA THR A 216 -0.44 1.94 -4.19
C THR A 216 0.48 0.73 -4.22
N THR A 217 0.64 0.04 -3.10
CA THR A 217 1.42 -1.20 -3.01
C THR A 217 0.86 -2.26 -3.97
N GLN A 218 -0.48 -2.44 -4.00
CA GLN A 218 -1.14 -3.37 -4.92
C GLN A 218 -0.80 -3.08 -6.39
N THR A 219 -0.89 -1.82 -6.80
CA THR A 219 -0.64 -1.45 -8.20
C THR A 219 0.84 -1.56 -8.55
N ALA A 220 1.75 -1.26 -7.61
CA ALA A 220 3.19 -1.45 -7.81
C ALA A 220 3.56 -2.94 -7.96
N ARG A 221 3.01 -3.82 -7.13
CA ARG A 221 3.15 -5.29 -7.27
C ARG A 221 2.62 -5.75 -8.63
N SER A 222 1.43 -5.28 -9.00
CA SER A 222 0.81 -5.62 -10.29
C SER A 222 1.66 -5.19 -11.47
N PHE A 223 2.31 -4.02 -11.39
CA PHE A 223 3.24 -3.56 -12.43
C PHE A 223 4.37 -4.55 -12.65
N ILE A 224 5.02 -4.98 -11.57
CA ILE A 224 6.17 -5.91 -11.63
C ILE A 224 5.73 -7.28 -12.18
N VAL A 225 4.66 -7.85 -11.63
CA VAL A 225 4.15 -9.16 -12.06
C VAL A 225 3.79 -9.12 -13.56
N ASN A 226 3.10 -8.08 -14.00
CA ASN A 226 2.71 -7.96 -15.42
C ASN A 226 3.91 -7.84 -16.36
N TYR A 227 4.92 -7.07 -15.99
CA TYR A 227 6.13 -6.97 -16.80
C TYR A 227 6.76 -8.34 -17.05
N PHE A 228 6.93 -9.16 -16.00
CA PHE A 228 7.55 -10.48 -16.15
C PHE A 228 6.65 -11.50 -16.83
N LYS A 229 5.33 -11.48 -16.57
CA LYS A 229 4.37 -12.32 -17.31
C LYS A 229 4.36 -11.97 -18.81
N GLY A 230 4.35 -10.68 -19.13
CA GLY A 230 4.45 -10.21 -20.50
C GLY A 230 5.76 -10.63 -21.17
N LYS A 231 6.90 -10.46 -20.47
CA LYS A 231 8.23 -10.83 -20.97
C LYS A 231 8.33 -12.31 -21.31
N GLN A 232 7.89 -13.16 -20.38
CA GLN A 232 7.88 -14.62 -20.59
C GLN A 232 7.04 -15.03 -21.80
N LEU A 233 5.89 -14.37 -22.00
CA LEU A 233 5.03 -14.66 -23.13
C LEU A 233 5.60 -14.09 -24.44
N GLY A 234 6.15 -12.88 -24.42
CA GLY A 234 6.72 -12.21 -25.59
C GLY A 234 7.93 -12.94 -26.19
N GLU A 235 8.72 -13.62 -25.35
CA GLU A 235 9.83 -14.46 -25.80
C GLU A 235 9.38 -15.67 -26.66
N GLN A 236 8.09 -16.03 -26.61
CA GLN A 236 7.52 -17.17 -27.33
C GLN A 236 6.74 -16.76 -28.60
N LEU A 237 6.56 -15.46 -28.83
CA LEU A 237 5.71 -14.94 -29.88
C LEU A 237 6.51 -14.14 -30.90
N ASN A 238 6.16 -14.27 -32.21
CA ASN A 238 6.65 -13.38 -33.25
C ASN A 238 5.69 -12.18 -33.45
N ASP A 239 6.12 -11.16 -34.22
CA ASP A 239 5.34 -9.93 -34.43
C ASP A 239 3.92 -10.18 -34.94
N ASN A 240 3.74 -11.15 -35.83
CA ASN A 240 2.42 -11.49 -36.40
C ASN A 240 1.50 -12.15 -35.37
N GLN A 241 2.06 -12.85 -34.39
CA GLN A 241 1.29 -13.54 -33.34
C GLN A 241 0.90 -12.59 -32.22
N LEU A 242 1.71 -11.56 -31.96
CA LEU A 242 1.42 -10.56 -30.91
C LEU A 242 0.02 -9.95 -31.05
N ASP A 243 -0.38 -9.62 -32.28
CA ASP A 243 -1.62 -8.89 -32.53
C ASP A 243 -2.86 -9.79 -32.66
N ARG A 244 -2.68 -11.12 -32.62
CA ARG A 244 -3.75 -12.13 -32.78
C ARG A 244 -4.22 -12.76 -31.48
N ASN A 245 -3.65 -12.35 -30.34
CA ASN A 245 -3.95 -12.92 -29.04
C ASN A 245 -4.71 -11.91 -28.16
N ILE A 246 -5.61 -12.43 -27.34
CA ILE A 246 -6.17 -11.68 -26.23
C ILE A 246 -5.29 -11.91 -24.99
N TYR A 247 -4.85 -10.85 -24.36
CA TYR A 247 -3.98 -10.90 -23.20
C TYR A 247 -4.75 -10.63 -21.92
N GLU A 248 -4.28 -11.23 -20.84
CA GLU A 248 -4.91 -11.13 -19.52
C GLU A 248 -3.97 -10.48 -18.49
N PRO A 249 -3.76 -9.16 -18.55
CA PRO A 249 -2.97 -8.48 -17.54
C PRO A 249 -3.52 -8.76 -16.15
N TYR A 250 -2.63 -9.16 -15.26
CA TYR A 250 -2.94 -9.58 -13.90
C TYR A 250 -3.16 -8.37 -12.98
N LEU A 251 -4.01 -8.54 -11.98
CA LEU A 251 -4.13 -7.60 -10.86
C LEU A 251 -3.87 -8.37 -9.58
N CYS A 252 -2.81 -8.00 -8.87
CA CYS A 252 -2.49 -8.60 -7.59
C CYS A 252 -3.64 -8.46 -6.60
N GLN A 253 -3.85 -9.48 -5.81
CA GLN A 253 -4.80 -9.44 -4.70
C GLN A 253 -4.34 -8.40 -3.68
N SER A 254 -5.31 -7.80 -3.00
CA SER A 254 -5.09 -6.78 -1.97
C SER A 254 -5.75 -7.22 -0.68
N GLY A 255 -5.11 -6.96 0.48
CA GLY A 255 -5.64 -7.26 1.79
C GLY A 255 -4.66 -7.97 2.71
N ILE A 256 -5.19 -8.85 3.57
CA ILE A 256 -4.43 -9.48 4.68
C ILE A 256 -3.49 -10.63 4.26
N VAL A 257 -3.47 -10.98 2.98
CA VAL A 257 -2.59 -12.04 2.46
C VAL A 257 -1.75 -11.48 1.31
N LEU A 258 -0.46 -11.78 1.32
CA LEU A 258 0.44 -11.42 0.22
C LEU A 258 0.04 -12.19 -1.05
N ASP A 259 -0.06 -11.46 -2.17
CA ASP A 259 -0.41 -12.05 -3.45
C ASP A 259 0.56 -13.18 -3.84
N GLU A 260 0.02 -14.33 -4.25
CA GLU A 260 0.81 -15.54 -4.50
C GLU A 260 1.71 -15.42 -5.74
N GLU A 261 1.23 -14.80 -6.81
CA GLU A 261 2.01 -14.59 -8.03
C GLU A 261 3.21 -13.66 -7.76
N TYR A 262 2.96 -12.60 -7.00
CA TYR A 262 4.00 -11.66 -6.60
C TYR A 262 5.01 -12.32 -5.65
N ARG A 263 4.54 -13.08 -4.65
CA ARG A 263 5.40 -13.84 -3.73
C ARG A 263 6.30 -14.81 -4.47
N THR A 264 5.71 -15.65 -5.33
CA THR A 264 6.47 -16.64 -6.13
C THR A 264 7.52 -15.96 -7.00
N LEU A 265 7.18 -14.83 -7.63
CA LEU A 265 8.13 -14.06 -8.44
C LEU A 265 9.29 -13.51 -7.61
N THR A 266 9.01 -12.92 -6.45
CA THR A 266 10.03 -12.35 -5.56
C THR A 266 10.94 -13.41 -4.95
N GLU A 267 10.39 -14.56 -4.57
CA GLU A 267 11.17 -15.71 -4.07
C GLU A 267 12.07 -16.29 -5.18
N LYS A 268 11.54 -16.45 -6.39
CA LYS A 268 12.28 -17.01 -7.53
C LYS A 268 13.44 -16.12 -7.98
N MET A 269 13.24 -14.82 -8.04
CA MET A 269 14.22 -13.88 -8.58
C MET A 269 15.11 -13.24 -7.52
N GLY A 270 14.66 -13.15 -6.28
CA GLY A 270 15.41 -12.54 -5.20
C GLY A 270 15.86 -11.12 -5.52
N SER A 271 17.13 -10.80 -5.24
CA SER A 271 17.70 -9.47 -5.50
C SER A 271 17.79 -9.10 -6.98
N ALA A 272 17.85 -10.08 -7.89
CA ALA A 272 17.93 -9.85 -9.33
C ALA A 272 16.67 -9.14 -9.87
N LEU A 273 15.52 -9.36 -9.25
CA LEU A 273 14.27 -8.67 -9.57
C LEU A 273 14.45 -7.14 -9.60
N TRP A 274 15.09 -6.60 -8.55
CA TRP A 274 15.21 -5.15 -8.32
C TRP A 274 16.31 -4.48 -9.13
N THR A 275 17.13 -5.28 -9.82
CA THR A 275 18.23 -4.82 -10.66
C THR A 275 18.02 -5.14 -12.14
N ASP A 276 16.88 -5.77 -12.52
CA ASP A 276 16.55 -6.04 -13.93
C ASP A 276 16.48 -4.71 -14.71
N LYS A 277 17.32 -4.59 -15.72
CA LYS A 277 17.47 -3.35 -16.51
C LYS A 277 16.19 -3.01 -17.27
N GLY A 278 15.55 -3.99 -17.88
CA GLY A 278 14.31 -3.78 -18.64
C GLY A 278 13.16 -3.33 -17.74
N LEU A 279 13.03 -3.92 -16.54
CA LEU A 279 12.05 -3.48 -15.55
C LEU A 279 12.33 -2.04 -15.08
N LEU A 280 13.59 -1.68 -14.86
CA LEU A 280 13.98 -0.32 -14.46
C LEU A 280 13.68 0.71 -15.55
N GLU A 281 14.01 0.43 -16.81
CA GLU A 281 13.70 1.28 -17.97
C GLU A 281 12.20 1.43 -18.16
N THR A 282 11.46 0.33 -18.09
CA THR A 282 9.99 0.31 -18.14
C THR A 282 9.38 1.14 -17.01
N GLY A 283 9.87 0.99 -15.78
CA GLY A 283 9.38 1.77 -14.65
C GLY A 283 9.60 3.28 -14.81
N LYS A 284 10.77 3.70 -15.31
CA LYS A 284 11.09 5.12 -15.59
C LYS A 284 10.21 5.69 -16.72
N ALA A 285 10.00 4.93 -17.79
CA ALA A 285 9.14 5.34 -18.90
C ALA A 285 7.69 5.51 -18.43
N PHE A 286 7.20 4.60 -17.58
CA PHE A 286 5.87 4.72 -16.99
C PHE A 286 5.73 5.91 -16.05
N ALA A 287 6.73 6.18 -15.21
CA ALA A 287 6.76 7.37 -14.36
C ALA A 287 6.72 8.66 -15.19
N SER A 288 7.44 8.69 -16.32
CA SER A 288 7.40 9.82 -17.28
C SER A 288 6.01 9.97 -17.91
N LEU A 289 5.35 8.87 -18.27
CA LEU A 289 3.97 8.88 -18.78
C LEU A 289 3.00 9.44 -17.73
N HIS A 290 3.11 8.97 -16.49
CA HIS A 290 2.28 9.45 -15.39
C HIS A 290 2.48 10.95 -15.13
N ALA A 291 3.73 11.40 -15.08
CA ALA A 291 4.06 12.81 -14.87
C ALA A 291 3.54 13.69 -16.02
N ALA A 292 3.71 13.27 -17.26
CA ALA A 292 3.19 13.98 -18.42
C ALA A 292 1.67 14.09 -18.41
N GLN A 293 0.97 12.99 -18.10
CA GLN A 293 -0.49 12.95 -17.95
C GLN A 293 -0.98 13.89 -16.84
N TYR A 294 -0.32 13.82 -15.69
CA TYR A 294 -0.68 14.63 -14.52
C TYR A 294 -0.54 16.12 -14.81
N GLU A 295 0.59 16.56 -15.36
CA GLU A 295 0.86 17.97 -15.63
C GLU A 295 0.01 18.52 -16.79
N ALA A 296 -0.25 17.72 -17.81
CA ALA A 296 -1.11 18.12 -18.92
C ALA A 296 -2.53 18.43 -18.44
N ILE A 297 -3.13 17.53 -17.68
CA ILE A 297 -4.50 17.71 -17.16
C ILE A 297 -4.56 18.80 -16.08
N LYS A 298 -3.52 18.93 -15.23
CA LYS A 298 -3.46 19.99 -14.20
C LYS A 298 -3.53 21.39 -14.82
N LYS A 299 -2.94 21.58 -16.01
CA LYS A 299 -2.92 22.83 -16.75
C LYS A 299 -4.14 23.02 -17.67
N SER A 300 -4.95 21.98 -17.89
CA SER A 300 -6.09 22.03 -18.79
C SER A 300 -7.35 22.54 -18.10
N LYS A 301 -8.30 23.05 -18.91
CA LYS A 301 -9.64 23.44 -18.43
C LYS A 301 -10.46 22.26 -17.88
N ILE A 302 -10.17 21.05 -18.31
CA ILE A 302 -10.87 19.82 -17.92
C ILE A 302 -10.57 19.45 -16.48
N ASN A 303 -9.41 19.76 -15.97
CA ASN A 303 -8.91 19.62 -14.58
C ASN A 303 -9.57 18.50 -13.73
N SER A 304 -9.93 17.38 -14.34
CA SER A 304 -10.53 16.26 -13.62
C SER A 304 -9.45 15.47 -12.86
N LYS A 305 -9.65 15.29 -11.54
CA LYS A 305 -8.71 14.55 -10.70
C LYS A 305 -8.52 13.10 -11.20
N SER A 306 -9.59 12.46 -11.68
CA SER A 306 -9.55 11.10 -12.23
C SER A 306 -8.75 11.01 -13.53
N PHE A 307 -8.71 12.07 -14.33
CA PHE A 307 -7.93 12.10 -15.57
C PHE A 307 -6.44 12.35 -15.30
N ARG A 308 -6.10 13.17 -14.30
CA ARG A 308 -4.70 13.38 -13.89
C ARG A 308 -4.01 12.09 -13.49
N THR A 309 -4.71 11.25 -12.74
CA THR A 309 -4.17 10.00 -12.21
C THR A 309 -4.49 8.79 -13.10
N LYS A 310 -4.91 9.02 -14.36
CA LYS A 310 -5.35 7.97 -15.29
C LYS A 310 -4.31 6.85 -15.45
N ALA A 311 -3.04 7.18 -15.54
CA ALA A 311 -1.97 6.19 -15.65
C ALA A 311 -1.93 5.22 -14.45
N LEU A 312 -2.19 5.70 -13.23
CA LEU A 312 -2.15 4.90 -12.01
C LEU A 312 -3.40 4.02 -11.78
N VAL A 313 -4.42 4.13 -12.65
CA VAL A 313 -5.58 3.23 -12.58
C VAL A 313 -5.13 1.80 -12.82
N PRO A 314 -5.55 0.82 -11.99
CA PRO A 314 -5.05 -0.56 -12.07
C PRO A 314 -5.15 -1.20 -13.46
N SER A 315 -6.25 -0.95 -14.20
CA SER A 315 -6.39 -1.48 -15.56
C SER A 315 -5.42 -0.87 -16.57
N VAL A 316 -5.12 0.41 -16.43
CA VAL A 316 -4.17 1.11 -17.30
C VAL A 316 -2.75 0.67 -17.00
N LEU A 317 -2.37 0.72 -15.73
CA LEU A 317 -1.03 0.36 -15.24
C LEU A 317 -0.68 -1.11 -15.54
N SER A 318 -1.58 -2.04 -15.19
CA SER A 318 -1.36 -3.47 -15.43
C SER A 318 -1.24 -3.80 -16.93
N ALA A 319 -2.11 -3.20 -17.74
CA ALA A 319 -2.06 -3.40 -19.19
C ALA A 319 -0.79 -2.81 -19.81
N TRP A 320 -0.40 -1.60 -19.39
CA TRP A 320 0.79 -0.94 -19.91
C TRP A 320 2.06 -1.70 -19.55
N SER A 321 2.22 -2.12 -18.31
CA SER A 321 3.40 -2.89 -17.88
C SER A 321 3.46 -4.28 -18.51
N PHE A 322 2.31 -4.94 -18.71
CA PHE A 322 2.23 -6.22 -19.43
C PHE A 322 2.69 -6.09 -20.88
N VAL A 323 2.21 -5.06 -21.60
CA VAL A 323 2.61 -4.81 -22.99
C VAL A 323 4.09 -4.44 -23.08
N ALA A 324 4.63 -3.68 -22.14
CA ALA A 324 6.06 -3.42 -22.08
C ALA A 324 6.89 -4.71 -21.95
N GLY A 325 6.48 -5.62 -21.07
CA GLY A 325 7.09 -6.94 -20.96
C GLY A 325 6.94 -7.77 -22.22
N LEU A 326 5.73 -7.82 -22.79
CA LEU A 326 5.43 -8.55 -24.04
C LEU A 326 6.33 -8.11 -25.20
N LEU A 327 6.65 -6.84 -25.24
CA LEU A 327 7.49 -6.24 -26.29
C LEU A 327 9.00 -6.26 -25.98
N ALA A 328 9.42 -6.83 -24.84
CA ALA A 328 10.84 -6.84 -24.44
C ALA A 328 11.77 -7.48 -25.47
N SER A 329 11.30 -8.49 -26.23
CA SER A 329 11.99 -9.12 -27.35
C SER A 329 11.72 -8.47 -28.73
N HIS A 330 10.95 -7.36 -28.76
CA HIS A 330 10.55 -6.64 -29.96
C HIS A 330 10.97 -5.16 -29.90
N PRO A 331 12.27 -4.85 -30.03
CA PRO A 331 12.85 -3.55 -29.64
C PRO A 331 12.23 -2.34 -30.32
N SER A 332 11.89 -2.44 -31.61
CA SER A 332 11.27 -1.33 -32.34
C SER A 332 9.91 -0.96 -31.80
N ARG A 333 9.06 -1.96 -31.55
CA ARG A 333 7.73 -1.76 -30.95
C ARG A 333 7.82 -1.34 -29.48
N LEU A 334 8.78 -1.91 -28.73
CA LEU A 334 9.04 -1.51 -27.34
C LEU A 334 9.41 -0.03 -27.25
N GLN A 335 10.28 0.46 -28.13
CA GLN A 335 10.67 1.87 -28.14
C GLN A 335 9.46 2.79 -28.33
N VAL A 336 8.56 2.46 -29.24
CA VAL A 336 7.29 3.22 -29.42
C VAL A 336 6.45 3.16 -28.16
N HIS A 337 6.34 1.97 -27.53
CA HIS A 337 5.55 1.80 -26.31
C HIS A 337 6.07 2.61 -25.13
N LEU A 338 7.39 2.64 -24.93
CA LEU A 338 8.03 3.38 -23.83
C LEU A 338 8.02 4.90 -24.03
N THR A 339 7.84 5.37 -25.27
CA THR A 339 7.72 6.79 -25.56
C THR A 339 6.37 7.32 -25.10
N VAL A 340 6.37 8.46 -24.40
CA VAL A 340 5.12 9.13 -23.98
C VAL A 340 4.29 9.45 -25.22
N PRO A 341 3.00 9.07 -25.26
CA PRO A 341 2.14 9.39 -26.39
C PRO A 341 2.04 10.89 -26.62
N GLN A 342 2.09 11.31 -27.89
CA GLN A 342 1.74 12.68 -28.21
C GLN A 342 0.24 12.87 -28.01
N PRO A 343 -0.19 13.96 -27.37
CA PRO A 343 -1.61 14.24 -27.24
C PRO A 343 -2.22 14.46 -28.63
N PRO A 344 -3.47 14.02 -28.87
CA PRO A 344 -4.19 14.37 -30.09
C PRO A 344 -4.29 15.89 -30.24
N LYS A 345 -4.49 16.39 -31.49
CA LYS A 345 -4.71 17.82 -31.72
C LYS A 345 -5.79 18.35 -30.78
N ASP A 346 -5.53 19.50 -30.18
CA ASP A 346 -6.46 20.23 -29.29
C ASP A 346 -6.83 19.53 -27.97
N VAL A 347 -6.20 18.41 -27.65
CA VAL A 347 -6.43 17.69 -26.39
C VAL A 347 -5.09 17.60 -25.63
N PRO A 348 -4.88 18.37 -24.55
CA PRO A 348 -3.64 18.31 -23.76
C PRO A 348 -3.64 17.08 -22.82
N ASP A 349 -3.74 15.87 -23.37
CA ASP A 349 -3.97 14.65 -22.62
C ASP A 349 -3.26 13.46 -23.31
N PRO A 350 -2.02 13.11 -22.92
CA PRO A 350 -1.25 12.03 -23.56
C PRO A 350 -1.99 10.68 -23.63
N LEU A 351 -2.76 10.34 -22.59
CA LEU A 351 -3.57 9.12 -22.56
C LEU A 351 -4.96 9.29 -23.19
N ASN A 352 -5.31 10.50 -23.57
CA ASN A 352 -6.65 10.80 -24.07
C ASN A 352 -7.76 10.29 -23.13
N ALA A 353 -7.62 10.58 -21.82
CA ALA A 353 -8.47 10.05 -20.77
C ALA A 353 -9.94 10.45 -20.92
N GLU A 354 -10.19 11.65 -21.50
CA GLU A 354 -11.55 12.13 -21.78
C GLU A 354 -12.21 11.25 -22.85
N GLU A 355 -11.52 10.94 -23.95
CA GLU A 355 -12.06 10.07 -24.99
C GLU A 355 -12.24 8.65 -24.48
N MET A 356 -11.28 8.10 -23.73
CA MET A 356 -11.42 6.80 -23.07
C MET A 356 -12.67 6.74 -22.18
N ALA A 357 -13.00 7.83 -21.49
CA ALA A 357 -14.21 7.89 -20.65
C ALA A 357 -15.51 7.82 -21.45
N LYS A 358 -15.49 8.16 -22.73
CA LYS A 358 -16.67 8.09 -23.64
C LYS A 358 -16.95 6.67 -24.13
N PHE A 359 -15.98 5.74 -24.09
CA PHE A 359 -16.18 4.34 -24.43
C PHE A 359 -16.88 3.60 -23.29
N LYS A 360 -18.21 3.73 -23.26
CA LYS A 360 -19.09 3.09 -22.28
C LYS A 360 -19.78 1.87 -22.88
N PHE A 361 -19.82 0.81 -22.13
CA PHE A 361 -20.45 -0.46 -22.53
C PHE A 361 -21.63 -0.72 -21.61
N TYR A 362 -22.77 -0.12 -21.91
CA TYR A 362 -23.95 -0.13 -21.04
C TYR A 362 -24.53 -1.52 -20.76
N GLN A 363 -24.34 -2.47 -21.67
CA GLN A 363 -24.73 -3.87 -21.50
C GLN A 363 -23.72 -4.69 -20.69
N ASP A 364 -22.58 -4.12 -20.36
CA ASP A 364 -21.51 -4.72 -19.57
C ASP A 364 -21.36 -3.96 -18.27
N LEU A 365 -21.93 -4.48 -17.18
CA LEU A 365 -21.86 -3.89 -15.85
C LEU A 365 -20.43 -3.57 -15.40
N ASP A 366 -19.45 -4.32 -15.91
CA ASP A 366 -18.04 -4.14 -15.60
C ASP A 366 -17.40 -2.93 -16.30
N SER A 367 -17.96 -2.46 -17.41
CA SER A 367 -17.35 -1.44 -18.28
C SER A 367 -18.26 -0.22 -18.55
N GLN A 368 -19.36 -0.07 -17.83
CA GLN A 368 -20.32 1.03 -18.04
C GLN A 368 -19.79 2.43 -17.71
N ARG A 369 -18.63 2.54 -17.02
CA ARG A 369 -18.04 3.82 -16.57
C ARG A 369 -16.98 4.38 -17.53
N GLY A 370 -16.78 3.76 -18.67
CA GLY A 370 -15.73 4.12 -19.64
C GLY A 370 -14.45 3.32 -19.45
N LEU A 371 -13.61 3.34 -20.50
CA LEU A 371 -12.39 2.56 -20.59
C LEU A 371 -11.33 3.04 -19.60
N GLY A 372 -10.64 2.10 -18.95
CA GLY A 372 -9.58 2.41 -17.99
C GLY A 372 -10.09 3.16 -16.76
N THR A 373 -11.26 2.83 -16.26
CA THR A 373 -11.85 3.39 -15.04
C THR A 373 -12.07 2.32 -13.96
N ARG A 374 -12.13 1.05 -14.35
CA ARG A 374 -12.29 -0.09 -13.46
C ARG A 374 -11.10 -1.03 -13.56
N SER A 375 -10.98 -1.92 -12.60
CA SER A 375 -9.90 -2.92 -12.54
C SER A 375 -10.32 -4.30 -13.04
N THR A 376 -11.44 -4.41 -13.79
CA THR A 376 -11.93 -5.70 -14.29
C THR A 376 -11.00 -6.29 -15.35
N LEU A 377 -11.04 -7.63 -15.49
CA LEU A 377 -10.24 -8.30 -16.50
C LEU A 377 -10.55 -7.78 -17.92
N LYS A 378 -11.83 -7.57 -18.25
CA LYS A 378 -12.24 -7.04 -19.56
C LYS A 378 -11.66 -5.66 -19.83
N ASP A 379 -11.60 -4.79 -18.83
CA ASP A 379 -11.05 -3.46 -18.97
C ASP A 379 -9.53 -3.52 -19.17
N ARG A 380 -8.83 -4.41 -18.43
CA ARG A 380 -7.39 -4.66 -18.62
C ARG A 380 -7.07 -5.23 -20.00
N GLN A 381 -7.87 -6.19 -20.48
CA GLN A 381 -7.73 -6.76 -21.83
C GLN A 381 -7.87 -5.69 -22.92
N ARG A 382 -8.89 -4.83 -22.82
CA ARG A 382 -9.11 -3.73 -23.78
C ARG A 382 -7.96 -2.73 -23.73
N MET A 383 -7.46 -2.38 -22.54
CA MET A 383 -6.33 -1.48 -22.39
C MET A 383 -5.03 -2.07 -22.97
N ALA A 384 -4.78 -3.36 -22.81
CA ALA A 384 -3.63 -4.02 -23.41
C ALA A 384 -3.69 -3.94 -24.95
N GLN A 385 -4.84 -4.17 -25.55
CA GLN A 385 -5.01 -4.02 -27.00
C GLN A 385 -4.82 -2.56 -27.46
N VAL A 386 -5.27 -1.57 -26.69
CA VAL A 386 -5.03 -0.15 -27.02
C VAL A 386 -3.52 0.15 -27.04
N PHE A 387 -2.77 -0.28 -26.05
CA PHE A 387 -1.33 -0.05 -26.00
C PHE A 387 -0.58 -0.83 -27.06
N LEU A 388 -0.99 -2.07 -27.36
CA LEU A 388 -0.37 -2.88 -28.40
C LEU A 388 -0.64 -2.30 -29.79
N ALA A 389 -1.90 -1.92 -30.09
CA ALA A 389 -2.27 -1.33 -31.37
C ALA A 389 -1.51 -0.04 -31.66
N ARG A 390 -1.19 0.79 -30.64
CA ARG A 390 -0.36 1.98 -30.80
C ARG A 390 1.02 1.67 -31.35
N THR A 391 1.55 0.49 -31.08
CA THR A 391 2.92 0.12 -31.49
C THR A 391 3.01 -0.47 -32.89
N ILE A 392 1.87 -0.76 -33.54
CA ILE A 392 1.84 -1.32 -34.90
C ILE A 392 2.15 -0.24 -35.95
N ASP A 393 1.47 0.89 -35.85
CA ASP A 393 1.49 1.93 -36.90
C ASP A 393 2.53 3.03 -36.58
N SER A 394 3.38 2.84 -35.57
CA SER A 394 4.32 3.87 -35.09
C SER A 394 3.61 5.21 -34.72
N GLU A 395 2.29 5.19 -34.62
CA GLU A 395 1.52 6.37 -34.29
C GLU A 395 1.80 6.80 -32.85
N SER A 396 2.17 8.04 -32.69
CA SER A 396 2.53 8.59 -31.38
C SER A 396 1.30 8.95 -30.53
N THR A 397 0.09 8.91 -31.07
CA THR A 397 -1.15 9.40 -30.44
C THR A 397 -2.12 8.27 -30.11
N LEU A 398 -2.88 8.46 -29.03
CA LEU A 398 -4.01 7.60 -28.64
C LEU A 398 -5.33 8.29 -29.04
N ASP A 399 -5.57 8.41 -30.35
CA ASP A 399 -6.78 9.04 -30.85
C ASP A 399 -8.02 8.13 -30.74
N ARG A 400 -9.18 8.70 -31.02
CA ARG A 400 -10.47 7.98 -30.98
C ARG A 400 -10.50 6.79 -31.94
N LYS A 401 -9.90 6.93 -33.14
CA LYS A 401 -9.92 5.90 -34.19
C LYS A 401 -9.13 4.68 -33.74
N LEU A 402 -7.90 4.90 -33.21
CA LEU A 402 -7.05 3.84 -32.67
C LEU A 402 -7.74 3.13 -31.48
N ILE A 403 -8.26 3.90 -30.51
CA ILE A 403 -8.95 3.35 -29.34
C ILE A 403 -10.14 2.48 -29.79
N SER A 404 -10.97 2.98 -30.72
CA SER A 404 -12.14 2.24 -31.22
C SER A 404 -11.72 0.93 -31.92
N ARG A 405 -10.71 0.99 -32.81
CA ARG A 405 -10.15 -0.19 -33.47
C ARG A 405 -9.66 -1.24 -32.49
N ALA A 406 -8.86 -0.82 -31.51
CA ALA A 406 -8.28 -1.72 -30.51
C ALA A 406 -9.36 -2.37 -29.60
N VAL A 407 -10.37 -1.62 -29.19
CA VAL A 407 -11.49 -2.13 -28.40
C VAL A 407 -12.32 -3.16 -29.16
N ASN A 408 -12.59 -2.90 -30.44
CA ASN A 408 -13.30 -3.84 -31.31
C ASN A 408 -12.47 -5.12 -31.56
N GLN A 409 -11.15 -4.97 -31.77
CA GLN A 409 -10.23 -6.09 -31.88
C GLN A 409 -10.23 -6.94 -30.59
N ALA A 410 -10.17 -6.32 -29.41
CA ALA A 410 -10.26 -7.04 -28.13
C ALA A 410 -11.56 -7.82 -28.00
N ALA A 411 -12.68 -7.29 -28.48
CA ALA A 411 -13.97 -7.96 -28.47
C ALA A 411 -13.96 -9.19 -29.42
N ALA A 412 -13.47 -9.04 -30.64
CA ALA A 412 -13.35 -10.12 -31.61
C ALA A 412 -12.43 -11.25 -31.10
N LEU A 413 -11.23 -10.93 -30.63
CA LEU A 413 -10.28 -11.91 -30.11
C LEU A 413 -10.84 -12.67 -28.90
N ARG A 414 -11.59 -11.99 -28.02
CA ARG A 414 -12.27 -12.65 -26.90
C ARG A 414 -13.37 -13.60 -27.36
N PHE A 415 -14.11 -13.25 -28.39
CA PHE A 415 -15.12 -14.12 -28.98
C PHE A 415 -14.49 -15.42 -29.50
N PHE A 416 -13.43 -15.32 -30.28
CA PHE A 416 -12.73 -16.50 -30.81
C PHE A 416 -12.04 -17.33 -29.73
N SER A 417 -11.47 -16.71 -28.68
CA SER A 417 -10.79 -17.45 -27.60
C SER A 417 -11.74 -18.30 -26.74
N LYS A 418 -13.05 -17.98 -26.70
CA LYS A 418 -14.04 -18.73 -25.95
C LYS A 418 -14.56 -19.97 -26.66
N GLY A 419 -13.99 -20.33 -27.82
CA GLY A 419 -14.26 -21.61 -28.48
C GLY A 419 -15.71 -21.81 -28.84
N TYR A 420 -16.35 -20.87 -29.53
CA TYR A 420 -17.50 -21.19 -30.32
C TYR A 420 -17.02 -21.96 -31.57
N THR A 421 -16.61 -23.22 -31.35
CA THR A 421 -16.68 -24.21 -32.43
C THR A 421 -18.17 -24.46 -32.68
N THR A 422 -18.64 -24.01 -33.82
CA THR A 422 -19.93 -24.39 -34.43
C THR A 422 -20.07 -25.89 -34.52
#